data_ea842cea58df062813f54b746554588d
#
_entry.id   ea842cea58df062813f54b746554588d
#
_cell.length_a   1.000
_cell.length_b   1.000
_cell.length_c   1.000
_cell.angle_alpha   90.00
_cell.angle_beta   90.00
_cell.angle_gamma   90.00
#
_symmetry.space_group_name_H-M   'P 1'
#
loop_
_entity.id
_entity.type
_entity.pdbx_description
1 polymer ?
#
loop_
_entity_poly.entity_id
_entity_poly.type
_entity_poly.pdbx_seq_one_letter_code
_entity_poly.pdbx_strand_id
1 'polypeptide(L)'
;MVTPLNDGMNLVAKEYVAAQNPADPGVLVLSKFAGAANELDAALLVNPHDIDGMAQAIATALSMPLTERRMRYEAMMEKLRNHTIQQWFAEFTEALRECRIDADTAETRTPEAPTVWPLRSGNRGAR
;
A
#
# COMPACT_ATOMS: atom_id res chain seq x y z
N MET A 1 -11.89 -6.55 10.75
CA MET A 1 -11.32 -5.20 10.53
C MET A 1 -9.81 -5.28 10.72
N VAL A 2 -9.06 -4.71 9.78
CA VAL A 2 -7.59 -4.68 9.76
C VAL A 2 -7.18 -3.23 9.49
N THR A 3 -6.79 -2.49 10.53
CA THR A 3 -6.61 -1.03 10.46
C THR A 3 -5.25 -0.58 11.02
N PRO A 4 -4.13 -1.04 10.44
CA PRO A 4 -2.82 -0.53 10.81
C PRO A 4 -2.69 0.95 10.46
N LEU A 5 -1.88 1.67 11.23
CA LEU A 5 -1.54 3.07 10.95
C LEU A 5 -0.49 3.20 9.85
N ASN A 6 0.36 2.18 9.71
CA ASN A 6 1.34 2.05 8.64
C ASN A 6 1.77 0.57 8.54
N ASP A 7 1.62 -0.03 7.36
CA ASP A 7 2.01 -1.41 7.11
C ASP A 7 2.30 -1.59 5.61
N GLY A 8 3.54 -1.86 5.26
CA GLY A 8 3.98 -1.93 3.86
C GLY A 8 3.38 -3.09 3.05
N MET A 9 2.87 -4.15 3.70
CA MET A 9 2.33 -5.34 3.04
C MET A 9 0.94 -5.70 3.56
N ASN A 10 0.86 -6.15 4.79
CA ASN A 10 -0.32 -6.68 5.49
C ASN A 10 -0.86 -8.01 4.95
N LEU A 11 -0.19 -9.10 5.30
CA LEU A 11 -0.63 -10.46 4.95
C LEU A 11 -1.94 -10.86 5.66
N VAL A 12 -2.21 -10.31 6.85
CA VAL A 12 -3.43 -10.61 7.63
C VAL A 12 -4.70 -10.30 6.85
N ALA A 13 -4.72 -9.21 6.08
CA ALA A 13 -5.85 -8.88 5.22
C ALA A 13 -6.06 -9.92 4.11
N LYS A 14 -4.98 -10.40 3.50
CA LYS A 14 -5.00 -11.43 2.45
C LYS A 14 -5.44 -12.79 3.02
N GLU A 15 -4.90 -13.17 4.17
CA GLU A 15 -5.27 -14.40 4.89
C GLU A 15 -6.74 -14.37 5.32
N TYR A 16 -7.23 -13.22 5.80
CA TYR A 16 -8.63 -13.04 6.15
C TYR A 16 -9.54 -13.34 4.95
N VAL A 17 -9.24 -12.77 3.77
CA VAL A 17 -10.03 -13.01 2.57
C VAL A 17 -9.96 -14.50 2.17
N ALA A 18 -8.76 -15.08 2.17
CA ALA A 18 -8.56 -16.47 1.76
C ALA A 18 -9.26 -17.49 2.68
N ALA A 19 -9.41 -17.17 3.97
CA ALA A 19 -10.04 -18.04 4.98
C ALA A 19 -11.57 -17.94 5.04
N GLN A 20 -12.21 -17.05 4.26
CA GLN A 20 -13.66 -16.87 4.29
C GLN A 20 -14.43 -18.04 3.67
N ASN A 21 -15.65 -18.25 4.16
CA ASN A 21 -16.60 -19.15 3.50
C ASN A 21 -17.20 -18.47 2.25
N PRO A 22 -16.98 -19.00 1.03
CA PRO A 22 -17.53 -18.41 -0.18
C PRO A 22 -19.05 -18.30 -0.21
N ALA A 23 -19.74 -19.20 0.52
CA ALA A 23 -21.21 -19.20 0.57
C ALA A 23 -21.76 -18.05 1.46
N ASP A 24 -21.00 -17.63 2.46
CA ASP A 24 -21.38 -16.55 3.39
C ASP A 24 -20.12 -15.80 3.87
N PRO A 25 -19.46 -15.03 2.98
CA PRO A 25 -18.25 -14.32 3.33
C PRO A 25 -18.54 -13.12 4.23
N GLY A 26 -17.58 -12.82 5.12
CA GLY A 26 -17.56 -11.57 5.86
C GLY A 26 -17.14 -10.38 5.00
N VAL A 27 -17.17 -9.18 5.58
CA VAL A 27 -16.71 -7.95 4.94
C VAL A 27 -15.35 -7.55 5.50
N LEU A 28 -14.39 -7.28 4.62
CA LEU A 28 -13.10 -6.73 5.02
C LEU A 28 -13.21 -5.21 5.12
N VAL A 29 -12.96 -4.66 6.32
CA VAL A 29 -12.69 -3.23 6.55
C VAL A 29 -11.18 -3.08 6.70
N LEU A 30 -10.54 -2.35 5.78
CA LEU A 30 -9.08 -2.29 5.63
C LEU A 30 -8.58 -0.86 5.66
N SER A 31 -7.48 -0.63 6.40
CA SER A 31 -6.79 0.67 6.35
C SER A 31 -6.23 0.94 4.97
N LYS A 32 -6.45 2.14 4.44
CA LYS A 32 -5.81 2.63 3.22
C LYS A 32 -4.29 2.81 3.34
N PHE A 33 -3.73 2.70 4.56
CA PHE A 33 -2.29 2.73 4.82
C PHE A 33 -1.66 1.33 4.92
N ALA A 34 -2.44 0.28 4.66
CA ALA A 34 -1.92 -1.07 4.45
C ALA A 34 -1.55 -1.26 2.98
N GLY A 35 -0.39 -1.83 2.68
CA GLY A 35 0.03 -2.14 1.30
C GLY A 35 -0.98 -3.03 0.55
N ALA A 36 -1.61 -3.96 1.26
CA ALA A 36 -2.69 -4.80 0.72
C ALA A 36 -3.91 -4.01 0.21
N ALA A 37 -4.11 -2.74 0.61
CA ALA A 37 -5.21 -1.92 0.13
C ALA A 37 -5.14 -1.61 -1.38
N ASN A 38 -3.93 -1.60 -1.95
CA ASN A 38 -3.72 -1.42 -3.38
C ASN A 38 -4.20 -2.62 -4.22
N GLU A 39 -4.21 -3.82 -3.61
CA GLU A 39 -4.66 -5.05 -4.26
C GLU A 39 -6.11 -5.38 -3.91
N LEU A 40 -6.50 -5.18 -2.65
CA LEU A 40 -7.82 -5.54 -2.11
C LEU A 40 -8.79 -4.34 -2.13
N ASP A 41 -8.92 -3.68 -3.27
CA ASP A 41 -9.73 -2.47 -3.47
C ASP A 41 -11.25 -2.68 -3.32
N ALA A 42 -11.72 -3.93 -3.39
CA ALA A 42 -13.11 -4.28 -3.07
C ALA A 42 -13.40 -4.34 -1.57
N ALA A 43 -12.40 -4.16 -0.69
CA ALA A 43 -12.61 -3.95 0.74
C ALA A 43 -13.25 -2.58 1.02
N LEU A 44 -13.80 -2.41 2.22
CA LEU A 44 -14.17 -1.08 2.71
C LEU A 44 -12.90 -0.37 3.20
N LEU A 45 -12.37 0.52 2.37
CA LEU A 45 -11.13 1.24 2.67
C LEU A 45 -11.40 2.43 3.59
N VAL A 46 -10.70 2.47 4.73
CA VAL A 46 -10.88 3.49 5.76
C VAL A 46 -9.57 4.21 6.09
N ASN A 47 -9.69 5.45 6.55
CA ASN A 47 -8.60 6.13 7.21
C ASN A 47 -8.63 5.76 8.71
N PRO A 48 -7.59 5.11 9.27
CA PRO A 48 -7.57 4.71 10.67
C PRO A 48 -7.51 5.90 11.66
N HIS A 49 -7.25 7.11 11.19
CA HIS A 49 -7.32 8.34 12.00
C HIS A 49 -8.72 8.99 12.00
N ASP A 50 -9.65 8.49 11.17
CA ASP A 50 -11.01 8.97 11.07
C ASP A 50 -11.96 8.02 11.82
N ILE A 51 -12.24 8.35 13.08
CA ILE A 51 -13.06 7.52 13.97
C ILE A 51 -14.48 7.39 13.43
N ASP A 52 -15.06 8.47 12.94
CA ASP A 52 -16.43 8.49 12.43
C ASP A 52 -16.55 7.70 11.14
N GLY A 53 -15.59 7.86 10.22
CA GLY A 53 -15.51 7.07 9.00
C GLY A 53 -15.32 5.57 9.26
N MET A 54 -14.53 5.19 10.27
CA MET A 54 -14.40 3.79 10.69
C MET A 54 -15.71 3.24 11.26
N ALA A 55 -16.39 4.01 12.12
CA ALA A 55 -17.68 3.60 12.69
C ALA A 55 -18.73 3.39 11.58
N GLN A 56 -18.78 4.30 10.61
CA GLN A 56 -19.66 4.19 9.46
C GLN A 56 -19.35 2.96 8.59
N ALA A 57 -18.07 2.68 8.33
CA ALA A 57 -17.65 1.49 7.59
C ALA A 57 -18.03 0.19 8.30
N ILE A 58 -17.91 0.13 9.62
CA ILE A 58 -18.36 -1.02 10.43
C ILE A 58 -19.88 -1.18 10.31
N ALA A 59 -20.65 -0.12 10.49
CA ALA A 59 -22.11 -0.17 10.35
C ALA A 59 -22.53 -0.64 8.95
N THR A 60 -21.87 -0.14 7.90
CA THR A 60 -22.08 -0.57 6.51
C THR A 60 -21.74 -2.06 6.34
N ALA A 61 -20.60 -2.52 6.88
CA ALA A 61 -20.20 -3.92 6.81
C ALA A 61 -21.21 -4.87 7.46
N LEU A 62 -21.74 -4.49 8.61
CA LEU A 62 -22.71 -5.30 9.37
C LEU A 62 -24.10 -5.37 8.70
N SER A 63 -24.48 -4.31 7.98
CA SER A 63 -25.77 -4.24 7.27
C SER A 63 -25.69 -4.70 5.81
N MET A 64 -24.49 -5.07 5.32
CA MET A 64 -24.27 -5.41 3.92
C MET A 64 -25.00 -6.69 3.51
N PRO A 65 -25.81 -6.68 2.45
CA PRO A 65 -26.52 -7.86 1.98
C PRO A 65 -25.55 -8.92 1.45
N LEU A 66 -25.93 -10.18 1.55
CA LEU A 66 -25.12 -11.34 1.17
C LEU A 66 -24.63 -11.26 -0.29
N THR A 67 -25.46 -10.77 -1.19
CA THR A 67 -25.12 -10.60 -2.62
C THR A 67 -23.92 -9.68 -2.81
N GLU A 68 -23.89 -8.53 -2.12
CA GLU A 68 -22.77 -7.59 -2.19
C GLU A 68 -21.53 -8.16 -1.51
N ARG A 69 -21.69 -8.84 -0.36
CA ARG A 69 -20.58 -9.50 0.33
C ARG A 69 -19.88 -10.53 -0.56
N ARG A 70 -20.65 -11.34 -1.28
CA ARG A 70 -20.12 -12.33 -2.23
C ARG A 70 -19.40 -11.66 -3.40
N MET A 71 -19.99 -10.65 -4.00
CA MET A 71 -19.37 -9.94 -5.12
C MET A 71 -18.01 -9.34 -4.73
N ARG A 72 -17.93 -8.69 -3.56
CA ARG A 72 -16.68 -8.15 -3.02
C ARG A 72 -15.64 -9.23 -2.73
N TYR A 73 -16.09 -10.32 -2.12
CA TYR A 73 -15.24 -11.48 -1.84
C TYR A 73 -14.65 -12.09 -3.11
N GLU A 74 -15.48 -12.34 -4.11
CA GLU A 74 -15.04 -12.91 -5.40
C GLU A 74 -14.01 -12.02 -6.08
N ALA A 75 -14.24 -10.71 -6.13
CA ALA A 75 -13.30 -9.75 -6.70
C ALA A 75 -11.93 -9.77 -5.99
N MET A 76 -11.92 -9.83 -4.64
CA MET A 76 -10.68 -9.92 -3.86
C MET A 76 -9.99 -11.28 -4.07
N MET A 77 -10.74 -12.38 -4.08
CA MET A 77 -10.20 -13.73 -4.28
C MET A 77 -9.60 -13.91 -5.67
N GLU A 78 -10.20 -13.33 -6.70
CA GLU A 78 -9.65 -13.33 -8.06
C GLU A 78 -8.25 -12.67 -8.08
N LYS A 79 -8.11 -11.51 -7.45
CA LYS A 79 -6.81 -10.83 -7.32
C LYS A 79 -5.79 -11.67 -6.57
N LEU A 80 -6.18 -12.28 -5.43
CA LEU A 80 -5.28 -13.14 -4.67
C LEU A 80 -4.81 -14.38 -5.45
N ARG A 81 -5.66 -14.96 -6.30
CA ARG A 81 -5.29 -16.10 -7.15
C ARG A 81 -4.36 -15.71 -8.28
N ASN A 82 -4.51 -14.51 -8.81
CA ASN A 82 -3.70 -14.01 -9.92
C ASN A 82 -2.35 -13.43 -9.46
N HIS A 83 -2.25 -12.94 -8.21
CA HIS A 83 -1.01 -12.40 -7.62
C HIS A 83 -0.34 -13.45 -6.72
N THR A 84 0.29 -14.44 -7.36
CA THR A 84 1.04 -15.49 -6.66
C THR A 84 2.41 -14.99 -6.18
N ILE A 85 3.01 -15.72 -5.23
CA ILE A 85 4.38 -15.42 -4.76
C ILE A 85 5.40 -15.47 -5.90
N GLN A 86 5.21 -16.36 -6.88
CA GLN A 86 6.07 -16.48 -8.05
C GLN A 86 6.00 -15.22 -8.92
N GLN A 87 4.81 -14.69 -9.14
CA GLN A 87 4.61 -13.45 -9.88
C GLN A 87 5.23 -12.26 -9.15
N TRP A 88 4.94 -12.11 -7.86
CA TRP A 88 5.55 -11.07 -7.03
C TRP A 88 7.07 -11.12 -7.09
N PHE A 89 7.66 -12.33 -6.99
CA PHE A 89 9.11 -12.49 -7.06
C PHE A 89 9.65 -12.09 -8.44
N ALA A 90 8.95 -12.42 -9.52
CA ALA A 90 9.36 -12.05 -10.88
C ALA A 90 9.32 -10.51 -11.05
N GLU A 91 8.25 -9.86 -10.65
CA GLU A 91 8.10 -8.40 -10.70
C GLU A 91 9.17 -7.69 -9.84
N PHE A 92 9.40 -8.17 -8.62
CA PHE A 92 10.42 -7.62 -7.72
C PHE A 92 11.84 -7.75 -8.30
N THR A 93 12.19 -8.92 -8.87
CA THR A 93 13.51 -9.11 -9.48
C THR A 93 13.70 -8.29 -10.73
N GLU A 94 12.64 -8.05 -11.51
CA GLU A 94 12.70 -7.19 -12.68
C GLU A 94 12.89 -5.72 -12.29
N ALA A 95 12.14 -5.21 -11.32
CA ALA A 95 12.32 -3.87 -10.77
C ALA A 95 13.75 -3.64 -10.24
N LEU A 96 14.35 -4.66 -9.59
CA LEU A 96 15.75 -4.59 -9.15
C LEU A 96 16.74 -4.51 -10.32
N ARG A 97 16.47 -5.21 -11.42
CA ARG A 97 17.32 -5.16 -12.63
C ARG A 97 17.25 -3.79 -13.29
N GLU A 98 16.04 -3.22 -13.41
CA GLU A 98 15.84 -1.88 -13.96
C GLU A 98 16.57 -0.82 -13.14
N CYS A 99 16.44 -0.82 -11.80
CA CYS A 99 17.18 0.07 -10.91
C CYS A 99 18.70 -0.03 -11.09
N ARG A 100 19.22 -1.22 -11.37
CA ARG A 100 20.65 -1.45 -11.56
C ARG A 100 21.15 -0.87 -12.88
N ILE A 101 20.35 -0.95 -13.94
CA ILE A 101 20.66 -0.36 -15.25
C ILE A 101 20.72 1.16 -15.14
N ASP A 102 19.79 1.77 -14.40
CA ASP A 102 19.76 3.21 -14.17
C ASP A 102 20.97 3.70 -13.36
N ALA A 103 21.46 2.91 -12.39
CA ALA A 103 22.65 3.22 -11.62
C ALA A 103 23.93 3.16 -12.49
N ASP A 104 24.07 2.15 -13.33
CA ASP A 104 25.21 2.04 -14.27
C ASP A 104 25.22 3.16 -15.32
N THR A 105 24.05 3.66 -15.72
CA THR A 105 23.93 4.83 -16.62
C THR A 105 24.17 6.16 -15.88
N ALA A 106 23.94 6.23 -14.59
CA ALA A 106 24.21 7.41 -13.76
C ALA A 106 25.72 7.57 -13.44
N GLU A 107 26.46 6.47 -13.27
CA GLU A 107 27.92 6.50 -13.04
C GLU A 107 28.72 6.99 -14.25
N THR A 108 28.17 6.97 -15.46
CA THR A 108 28.78 7.57 -16.67
C THR A 108 28.59 9.08 -16.77
N ARG A 109 27.77 9.68 -15.91
CA ARG A 109 27.69 11.14 -15.75
C ARG A 109 28.76 11.59 -14.77
N THR A 110 29.82 12.20 -15.26
CA THR A 110 30.79 12.93 -14.43
C THR A 110 30.01 13.86 -13.49
N PRO A 111 30.16 13.78 -12.18
CA PRO A 111 29.47 14.69 -11.28
C PRO A 111 30.01 16.10 -11.55
N GLU A 112 29.14 17.00 -11.99
CA GLU A 112 29.42 18.41 -11.99
C GLU A 112 29.78 18.81 -10.57
N ALA A 113 30.96 19.42 -10.38
CA ALA A 113 31.44 19.82 -9.07
C ALA A 113 30.36 20.63 -8.35
N PRO A 114 30.06 20.36 -7.08
CA PRO A 114 29.03 21.07 -6.35
C PRO A 114 29.39 22.57 -6.35
N THR A 115 28.45 23.39 -6.84
CA THR A 115 28.56 24.85 -6.76
C THR A 115 28.62 25.21 -5.27
N VAL A 116 29.82 25.51 -4.80
CA VAL A 116 30.04 25.94 -3.41
C VAL A 116 29.37 27.29 -3.25
N TRP A 117 28.27 27.33 -2.51
CA TRP A 117 27.60 28.58 -2.16
C TRP A 117 28.55 29.47 -1.34
N PRO A 118 28.85 30.70 -1.74
CA PRO A 118 29.78 31.55 -0.99
C PRO A 118 29.19 31.84 0.40
N LEU A 119 29.92 31.44 1.43
CA LEU A 119 29.61 31.80 2.83
C LEU A 119 29.61 33.34 2.91
N ARG A 120 28.45 33.93 3.21
CA ARG A 120 28.35 35.36 3.54
C ARG A 120 29.32 35.66 4.69
N SER A 121 30.39 36.36 4.42
CA SER A 121 31.24 36.95 5.43
C SER A 121 30.41 37.91 6.27
N GLY A 122 30.08 37.50 7.50
CA GLY A 122 29.40 38.34 8.47
C GLY A 122 30.30 39.56 8.80
N ASN A 123 29.86 40.71 8.38
CA ASN A 123 30.43 42.00 8.77
C ASN A 123 30.23 42.18 10.30
N ARG A 124 31.29 41.93 11.08
CA ARG A 124 31.35 42.40 12.47
C ARG A 124 31.72 43.89 12.42
N GLY A 125 30.67 44.73 12.30
CA GLY A 125 30.79 46.18 12.56
C GLY A 125 30.90 46.42 14.06
N ALA A 126 32.05 46.98 14.46
CA ALA A 126 32.29 47.57 15.76
C ALA A 126 31.42 48.83 15.97
N ARG A 127 30.80 48.95 17.12
CA ARG A 127 30.82 50.07 18.06
C ARG A 127 29.87 49.74 19.24
#